data_df47afe74169554e1dc7d4bacd0ca505
#
_entry.id   df47afe74169554e1dc7d4bacd0ca505
#
_cell.length_a   1.000
_cell.length_b   1.000
_cell.length_c   1.000
_cell.angle_alpha   90.00
_cell.angle_beta   90.00
_cell.angle_gamma   90.00
#
_symmetry.space_group_name_H-M   'P 1'
#
loop_
_entity.id
_entity.type
_entity.pdbx_description
1 polymer ?
#
loop_
_entity_poly.entity_id
_entity_poly.type
_entity_poly.pdbx_seq_one_letter_code
_entity_poly.pdbx_strand_id
1 'polypeptide(L)'
;MVHTVSSQAAAGDVLYSDNVNPQWVRLLNLLQMNVRYGRCIGAELFTSGGRRILDFLSGCCVHNTGHNHPDIIRALQQELEGYGPAMLQSHVPELAGELAQRLCERAGGRLTKVFFGSSGSEGVETAIKLSRAHTGRPGLLYADGAFHGLTCGALSLMGDPFWRDGFGPLLPGAEAISFGSVADLEERLSTRRFAAFIVEPVQAEAGVRVPDAEYLRAAQSLCRRYGTLFVLDEVQTGMYRTGRFLAAHHFGVEPDIVILAKALSGGLIPCGAVLMSDAVHHSTYSSLKRAIAHTSTFSENTLAMRAGLAAMDVLERGGLGERATWLGKQIRQRLTDALSEFEMVKEVRGLGLLSGIEFRAPRQLRLRIPFEAFRGIHPGMFGQVVVMRLFRDHNILTQVCGNDFMVLKVAPPLVVTEAQLDEFVRAVREVVELLHSSNAFWPEALGLASRAFHA
;
A
#
# COMPACT_ATOMS: atom_id res chain seq x y z
N MET A 1 23.45 2.71 33.82
CA MET A 1 24.22 3.73 33.09
C MET A 1 23.37 4.17 31.91
N VAL A 2 22.81 5.36 31.99
CA VAL A 2 22.01 5.95 30.91
C VAL A 2 23.01 6.47 29.88
N HIS A 3 23.12 5.79 28.73
CA HIS A 3 23.85 6.34 27.60
C HIS A 3 23.09 7.57 27.10
N THR A 4 23.58 8.74 27.44
CA THR A 4 23.24 10.01 26.77
C THR A 4 23.61 9.87 25.30
N VAL A 5 22.59 9.69 24.45
CA VAL A 5 22.73 9.84 23.01
C VAL A 5 23.07 11.31 22.78
N SER A 6 24.31 11.58 22.38
CA SER A 6 24.76 12.92 22.07
C SER A 6 23.92 13.48 20.91
N SER A 7 23.25 14.57 21.17
CA SER A 7 22.39 15.29 20.24
C SER A 7 23.19 16.16 19.25
N GLN A 8 24.06 15.57 18.47
CA GLN A 8 24.45 16.18 17.20
C GLN A 8 23.48 15.67 16.15
N ALA A 9 22.44 16.45 15.85
CA ALA A 9 21.65 16.23 14.65
C ALA A 9 22.65 16.07 13.49
N ALA A 10 22.68 14.90 12.87
CA ALA A 10 23.63 14.67 11.79
C ALA A 10 23.33 15.67 10.67
N ALA A 11 24.37 16.18 9.98
CA ALA A 11 24.23 17.22 8.98
C ALA A 11 23.11 16.98 7.95
N GLY A 12 22.83 15.70 7.62
CA GLY A 12 21.71 15.33 6.73
C GLY A 12 20.33 15.58 7.34
N ASP A 13 20.15 15.45 8.67
CA ASP A 13 18.86 15.73 9.33
C ASP A 13 18.56 17.22 9.31
N VAL A 14 19.60 18.06 9.49
CA VAL A 14 19.50 19.51 9.39
C VAL A 14 19.11 19.91 7.96
N LEU A 15 19.81 19.39 6.95
CA LEU A 15 19.50 19.69 5.54
C LEU A 15 18.07 19.28 5.15
N TYR A 16 17.61 18.11 5.60
CA TYR A 16 16.25 17.64 5.32
C TYR A 16 15.20 18.49 6.09
N SER A 17 15.47 18.80 7.35
CA SER A 17 14.61 19.62 8.18
C SER A 17 14.42 21.02 7.60
N ASP A 18 15.53 21.66 7.17
CA ASP A 18 15.51 23.02 6.68
C ASP A 18 14.92 23.17 5.28
N ASN A 19 15.04 22.13 4.43
CA ASN A 19 14.71 22.25 3.00
C ASN A 19 13.56 21.35 2.53
N VAL A 20 13.07 20.39 3.36
CA VAL A 20 12.03 19.45 2.93
C VAL A 20 10.88 19.40 3.94
N ASN A 21 11.08 18.80 5.13
CA ASN A 21 9.99 18.63 6.10
C ASN A 21 10.52 18.48 7.53
N PRO A 22 10.51 19.56 8.33
CA PRO A 22 10.95 19.51 9.73
C PRO A 22 10.06 18.62 10.61
N GLN A 23 8.76 18.54 10.32
CA GLN A 23 7.83 17.76 11.14
C GLN A 23 8.05 16.25 10.98
N TRP A 24 8.48 15.82 9.80
CA TRP A 24 8.84 14.42 9.56
C TRP A 24 10.06 14.00 10.40
N VAL A 25 11.10 14.84 10.46
CA VAL A 25 12.28 14.59 11.30
C VAL A 25 11.89 14.54 12.78
N ARG A 26 11.02 15.45 13.21
CA ARG A 26 10.50 15.47 14.60
C ARG A 26 9.72 14.20 14.94
N LEU A 27 8.84 13.75 14.04
CA LEU A 27 8.07 12.52 14.22
C LEU A 27 8.97 11.30 14.35
N LEU A 28 9.95 11.13 13.45
CA LEU A 28 10.89 10.00 13.50
C LEU A 28 11.74 10.01 14.77
N ASN A 29 12.17 11.19 15.23
CA ASN A 29 12.89 11.34 16.51
C ASN A 29 12.00 11.00 17.70
N LEU A 30 10.75 11.46 17.71
CA LEU A 30 9.77 11.15 18.74
C LEU A 30 9.55 9.64 18.88
N LEU A 31 9.40 8.95 17.73
CA LEU A 31 9.20 7.50 17.64
C LEU A 31 10.52 6.72 17.80
N GLN A 32 11.67 7.37 17.94
CA GLN A 32 13.00 6.75 18.00
C GLN A 32 13.31 5.89 16.75
N MET A 33 12.78 6.28 15.60
CA MET A 33 12.92 5.60 14.32
C MET A 33 13.83 6.35 13.34
N ASN A 34 14.42 7.47 13.75
CA ASN A 34 15.35 8.23 12.94
C ASN A 34 16.72 7.56 12.93
N VAL A 35 16.91 6.65 11.97
CA VAL A 35 18.15 5.91 11.75
C VAL A 35 18.61 6.06 10.31
N ARG A 36 19.91 5.91 10.07
CA ARG A 36 20.50 5.92 8.73
C ARG A 36 20.73 4.52 8.24
N TYR A 37 20.18 4.22 7.09
CA TYR A 37 20.38 2.95 6.42
C TYR A 37 21.57 3.03 5.47
N GLY A 38 22.52 2.09 5.60
CA GLY A 38 23.67 1.97 4.70
C GLY A 38 23.50 0.88 3.64
N ARG A 39 22.67 -0.14 3.93
CA ARG A 39 22.44 -1.28 3.03
C ARG A 39 21.06 -1.87 3.27
N CYS A 40 20.37 -2.26 2.18
CA CYS A 40 19.06 -2.93 2.25
C CYS A 40 19.06 -4.09 1.26
N ILE A 41 18.78 -5.33 1.73
CA ILE A 41 18.77 -6.54 0.89
C ILE A 41 17.66 -7.48 1.34
N GLY A 42 16.85 -7.99 0.41
CA GLY A 42 15.79 -8.93 0.72
C GLY A 42 14.78 -8.33 1.70
N ALA A 43 14.63 -8.96 2.86
CA ALA A 43 13.78 -8.47 3.96
C ALA A 43 14.59 -7.82 5.09
N GLU A 44 15.86 -7.46 4.86
CA GLU A 44 16.76 -6.93 5.89
C GLU A 44 17.30 -5.57 5.52
N LEU A 45 17.27 -4.66 6.50
CA LEU A 45 17.80 -3.32 6.41
C LEU A 45 18.97 -3.22 7.41
N PHE A 46 20.08 -2.63 6.98
CA PHE A 46 21.24 -2.43 7.83
C PHE A 46 21.50 -0.93 8.00
N THR A 47 21.54 -0.48 9.23
CA THR A 47 21.93 0.90 9.52
C THR A 47 23.40 1.12 9.19
N SER A 48 23.83 2.40 9.06
CA SER A 48 25.23 2.75 8.88
C SER A 48 26.14 2.25 10.02
N GLY A 49 25.58 2.02 11.22
CA GLY A 49 26.28 1.42 12.35
C GLY A 49 26.23 -0.12 12.39
N GLY A 50 25.72 -0.78 11.34
CA GLY A 50 25.69 -2.25 11.24
C GLY A 50 24.52 -2.94 11.96
N ARG A 51 23.59 -2.18 12.59
CA ARG A 51 22.37 -2.73 13.20
C ARG A 51 21.48 -3.33 12.12
N ARG A 52 21.13 -4.63 12.24
CA ARG A 52 20.17 -5.31 11.37
C ARG A 52 18.74 -4.99 11.81
N ILE A 53 17.87 -4.66 10.86
CA ILE A 53 16.44 -4.42 11.08
C ILE A 53 15.68 -5.29 10.09
N LEU A 54 14.68 -6.03 10.55
CA LEU A 54 13.75 -6.77 9.71
C LEU A 54 12.67 -5.84 9.16
N ASP A 55 12.44 -5.90 7.86
CA ASP A 55 11.40 -5.13 7.19
C ASP A 55 10.10 -5.93 7.09
N PHE A 56 9.09 -5.51 7.85
CA PHE A 56 7.72 -6.04 7.78
C PHE A 56 6.73 -5.01 7.22
N LEU A 57 7.25 -3.98 6.52
CA LEU A 57 6.50 -2.95 5.83
C LEU A 57 6.69 -2.99 4.31
N SER A 58 7.89 -3.39 3.85
CA SER A 58 8.32 -3.42 2.45
C SER A 58 8.00 -2.14 1.66
N GLY A 59 8.20 -0.96 2.29
CA GLY A 59 7.86 0.32 1.65
C GLY A 59 6.37 0.45 1.29
N CYS A 60 5.49 -0.05 2.14
CA CYS A 60 4.05 -0.14 1.87
C CYS A 60 3.72 -1.00 0.64
N CYS A 61 4.26 -2.23 0.59
CA CYS A 61 4.12 -3.19 -0.52
C CYS A 61 4.84 -2.79 -1.82
N VAL A 62 5.94 -2.03 -1.72
CA VAL A 62 6.79 -1.68 -2.86
C VAL A 62 7.81 -2.78 -3.15
N HIS A 63 8.43 -3.34 -2.12
CA HIS A 63 9.53 -4.30 -2.23
C HIS A 63 9.07 -5.76 -2.19
N ASN A 64 8.13 -6.15 -3.06
CA ASN A 64 7.66 -7.54 -3.13
C ASN A 64 8.81 -8.51 -3.47
N THR A 65 9.72 -8.12 -4.34
CA THR A 65 10.92 -8.89 -4.72
C THR A 65 12.03 -8.86 -3.66
N GLY A 66 11.83 -8.14 -2.54
CA GLY A 66 12.89 -7.78 -1.62
C GLY A 66 13.64 -6.52 -2.04
N HIS A 67 14.32 -5.91 -1.08
CA HIS A 67 15.15 -4.73 -1.34
C HIS A 67 16.31 -5.06 -2.25
N ASN A 68 16.55 -4.21 -3.23
CA ASN A 68 17.73 -4.24 -4.11
C ASN A 68 18.00 -5.65 -4.70
N HIS A 69 16.97 -6.25 -5.32
CA HIS A 69 17.12 -7.58 -5.91
C HIS A 69 18.21 -7.59 -6.98
N PRO A 70 19.21 -8.50 -6.92
CA PRO A 70 20.39 -8.44 -7.77
C PRO A 70 20.07 -8.56 -9.27
N ASP A 71 19.05 -9.33 -9.65
CA ASP A 71 18.68 -9.48 -11.06
C ASP A 71 18.05 -8.21 -11.64
N ILE A 72 17.27 -7.47 -10.82
CA ILE A 72 16.69 -6.19 -11.25
C ILE A 72 17.80 -5.15 -11.39
N ILE A 73 18.73 -5.08 -10.42
CA ILE A 73 19.90 -4.18 -10.49
C ILE A 73 20.72 -4.48 -11.74
N ARG A 74 21.02 -5.76 -12.01
CA ARG A 74 21.79 -6.17 -13.19
C ARG A 74 21.08 -5.78 -14.48
N ALA A 75 19.78 -5.97 -14.59
CA ALA A 75 19.00 -5.58 -15.76
C ALA A 75 19.07 -4.06 -16.02
N LEU A 76 18.97 -3.26 -14.95
CA LEU A 76 19.10 -1.80 -15.04
C LEU A 76 20.52 -1.36 -15.43
N GLN A 77 21.56 -1.99 -14.89
CA GLN A 77 22.96 -1.71 -15.24
C GLN A 77 23.21 -2.00 -16.73
N GLN A 78 22.75 -3.16 -17.21
CA GLN A 78 22.88 -3.52 -18.64
C GLN A 78 22.12 -2.54 -19.55
N GLU A 79 20.96 -2.07 -19.15
CA GLU A 79 20.20 -1.07 -19.91
C GLU A 79 20.95 0.25 -20.01
N LEU A 80 21.53 0.72 -18.91
CA LEU A 80 22.31 1.95 -18.85
C LEU A 80 23.62 1.84 -19.67
N GLU A 81 24.29 0.69 -19.62
CA GLU A 81 25.53 0.42 -20.39
C GLU A 81 25.27 0.32 -21.89
N GLY A 82 24.03 -0.02 -22.29
CA GLY A 82 23.64 -0.09 -23.71
C GLY A 82 23.46 1.26 -24.41
N TYR A 83 23.42 2.37 -23.64
CA TYR A 83 23.20 3.73 -24.16
C TYR A 83 21.97 3.87 -25.06
N GLY A 84 20.93 3.06 -24.81
CA GLY A 84 19.65 3.11 -25.53
C GLY A 84 18.83 4.37 -25.22
N PRO A 85 17.68 4.56 -25.90
CA PRO A 85 16.81 5.71 -25.67
C PRO A 85 16.23 5.64 -24.25
N ALA A 86 16.53 6.62 -23.41
CA ALA A 86 16.01 6.68 -22.05
C ALA A 86 14.56 7.22 -22.02
N MET A 87 14.34 8.36 -22.66
CA MET A 87 13.06 9.04 -22.81
C MET A 87 13.03 9.75 -24.16
N LEU A 88 12.44 9.12 -25.15
CA LEU A 88 12.37 9.62 -26.51
C LEU A 88 10.94 9.50 -27.03
N GLN A 89 10.27 10.62 -27.26
CA GLN A 89 8.84 10.65 -27.60
C GLN A 89 8.53 10.36 -29.08
N SER A 90 9.53 10.30 -29.94
CA SER A 90 9.36 10.13 -31.41
C SER A 90 9.71 8.72 -31.86
N HIS A 91 9.45 7.70 -31.04
CA HIS A 91 9.64 6.29 -31.41
C HIS A 91 8.58 5.42 -30.73
N VAL A 92 8.51 4.16 -31.13
CA VAL A 92 7.70 3.15 -30.47
C VAL A 92 8.56 2.42 -29.43
N PRO A 93 8.25 2.56 -28.10
CA PRO A 93 9.08 1.95 -27.05
C PRO A 93 8.80 0.44 -26.95
N GLU A 94 9.68 -0.40 -27.49
CA GLU A 94 9.53 -1.85 -27.56
C GLU A 94 9.34 -2.49 -26.17
N LEU A 95 10.13 -2.08 -25.18
CA LEU A 95 10.02 -2.60 -23.81
C LEU A 95 8.67 -2.31 -23.16
N ALA A 96 8.05 -1.19 -23.51
CA ALA A 96 6.69 -0.89 -23.03
C ALA A 96 5.68 -1.85 -23.66
N GLY A 97 5.82 -2.17 -24.94
CA GLY A 97 5.01 -3.19 -25.60
C GLY A 97 5.15 -4.56 -24.97
N GLU A 98 6.39 -5.00 -24.69
CA GLU A 98 6.69 -6.28 -24.04
C GLU A 98 6.11 -6.34 -22.60
N LEU A 99 6.33 -5.31 -21.80
CA LEU A 99 5.76 -5.24 -20.44
C LEU A 99 4.22 -5.21 -20.49
N ALA A 100 3.62 -4.42 -21.36
CA ALA A 100 2.16 -4.37 -21.54
C ALA A 100 1.58 -5.73 -21.89
N GLN A 101 2.18 -6.44 -22.83
CA GLN A 101 1.77 -7.80 -23.21
C GLN A 101 1.79 -8.74 -21.98
N ARG A 102 2.89 -8.79 -21.24
CA ARG A 102 3.01 -9.66 -20.06
C ARG A 102 1.98 -9.30 -18.97
N LEU A 103 1.76 -8.01 -18.71
CA LEU A 103 0.77 -7.56 -17.74
C LEU A 103 -0.64 -7.99 -18.15
N CYS A 104 -1.01 -7.80 -19.40
CA CYS A 104 -2.32 -8.22 -19.92
C CYS A 104 -2.50 -9.74 -19.86
N GLU A 105 -1.49 -10.53 -20.25
CA GLU A 105 -1.52 -11.99 -20.18
C GLU A 105 -1.72 -12.50 -18.74
N ARG A 106 -1.06 -11.86 -17.74
CA ARG A 106 -1.20 -12.23 -16.33
C ARG A 106 -2.51 -11.75 -15.71
N ALA A 107 -2.99 -10.58 -16.10
CA ALA A 107 -4.27 -10.07 -15.65
C ALA A 107 -5.44 -10.87 -16.22
N GLY A 108 -5.35 -11.28 -17.48
CA GLY A 108 -6.36 -12.06 -18.19
C GLY A 108 -7.65 -11.29 -18.46
N GLY A 109 -8.71 -12.05 -18.79
CA GLY A 109 -10.04 -11.49 -19.03
C GLY A 109 -10.06 -10.49 -20.19
N ARG A 110 -10.69 -9.34 -19.96
CA ARG A 110 -10.86 -8.28 -20.96
C ARG A 110 -9.78 -7.19 -20.94
N LEU A 111 -8.78 -7.31 -20.06
CA LEU A 111 -7.72 -6.31 -19.89
C LEU A 111 -6.65 -6.50 -20.98
N THR A 112 -6.76 -5.77 -22.08
CA THR A 112 -5.97 -5.96 -23.31
C THR A 112 -5.11 -4.75 -23.68
N LYS A 113 -5.26 -3.63 -22.98
CA LYS A 113 -4.53 -2.38 -23.22
C LYS A 113 -3.92 -1.87 -21.93
N VAL A 114 -2.79 -1.19 -22.03
CA VAL A 114 -2.08 -0.59 -20.90
C VAL A 114 -1.74 0.86 -21.20
N PHE A 115 -1.97 1.73 -20.22
CA PHE A 115 -1.35 3.05 -20.14
C PHE A 115 -0.33 3.02 -19.02
N PHE A 116 0.89 3.47 -19.27
CA PHE A 116 1.91 3.59 -18.24
C PHE A 116 1.97 5.01 -17.67
N GLY A 117 2.29 5.12 -16.39
CA GLY A 117 2.54 6.34 -15.65
C GLY A 117 3.68 6.13 -14.65
N SER A 118 3.89 7.09 -13.77
CA SER A 118 5.00 7.03 -12.78
C SER A 118 4.54 6.66 -11.36
N SER A 119 3.23 6.61 -11.11
CA SER A 119 2.68 6.35 -9.76
C SER A 119 1.27 5.76 -9.81
N GLY A 120 0.82 5.21 -8.66
CA GLY A 120 -0.56 4.80 -8.47
C GLY A 120 -1.54 5.97 -8.55
N SER A 121 -1.17 7.14 -8.01
CA SER A 121 -2.02 8.35 -8.10
C SER A 121 -2.26 8.77 -9.54
N GLU A 122 -1.24 8.79 -10.40
CA GLU A 122 -1.43 9.02 -11.85
C GLU A 122 -2.31 7.95 -12.47
N GLY A 123 -2.21 6.70 -12.00
CA GLY A 123 -3.08 5.62 -12.45
C GLY A 123 -4.55 5.88 -12.10
N VAL A 124 -4.82 6.39 -10.90
CA VAL A 124 -6.19 6.77 -10.48
C VAL A 124 -6.70 7.97 -11.30
N GLU A 125 -5.88 9.01 -11.51
CA GLU A 125 -6.22 10.14 -12.41
C GLU A 125 -6.57 9.64 -13.82
N THR A 126 -5.79 8.69 -14.34
CA THR A 126 -6.05 8.04 -15.63
C THR A 126 -7.39 7.33 -15.62
N ALA A 127 -7.66 6.49 -14.62
CA ALA A 127 -8.92 5.77 -14.49
C ALA A 127 -10.13 6.70 -14.41
N ILE A 128 -10.05 7.81 -13.67
CA ILE A 128 -11.08 8.86 -13.61
C ILE A 128 -11.34 9.43 -14.99
N LYS A 129 -10.29 9.85 -15.70
CA LYS A 129 -10.42 10.49 -17.05
C LYS A 129 -11.00 9.52 -18.06
N LEU A 130 -10.48 8.29 -18.12
CA LEU A 130 -10.94 7.29 -19.09
C LEU A 130 -12.37 6.84 -18.81
N SER A 131 -12.74 6.69 -17.53
CA SER A 131 -14.11 6.33 -17.15
C SER A 131 -15.12 7.40 -17.56
N ARG A 132 -14.81 8.67 -17.34
CA ARG A 132 -15.64 9.78 -17.78
C ARG A 132 -15.73 9.87 -19.31
N ALA A 133 -14.61 9.68 -20.01
CA ALA A 133 -14.59 9.67 -21.49
C ALA A 133 -15.42 8.52 -22.07
N HIS A 134 -15.39 7.35 -21.44
CA HIS A 134 -16.13 6.17 -21.88
C HIS A 134 -17.64 6.28 -21.65
N THR A 135 -18.03 6.73 -20.45
CA THR A 135 -19.44 6.72 -20.03
C THR A 135 -20.19 8.01 -20.32
N GLY A 136 -19.47 9.13 -20.52
CA GLY A 136 -20.05 10.48 -20.60
C GLY A 136 -20.61 10.99 -19.26
N ARG A 137 -20.36 10.31 -18.14
CA ARG A 137 -20.90 10.62 -16.82
C ARG A 137 -19.85 11.31 -15.95
N PRO A 138 -20.23 12.28 -15.08
CA PRO A 138 -19.28 13.00 -14.24
C PRO A 138 -19.00 12.33 -12.89
N GLY A 139 -19.94 11.55 -12.35
CA GLY A 139 -19.90 11.01 -10.98
C GLY A 139 -18.88 9.89 -10.81
N LEU A 140 -18.34 9.77 -9.60
CA LEU A 140 -17.40 8.72 -9.21
C LEU A 140 -17.86 8.15 -7.87
N LEU A 141 -17.85 6.83 -7.73
CA LEU A 141 -18.05 6.14 -6.46
C LEU A 141 -16.76 5.56 -5.94
N TYR A 142 -16.58 5.62 -4.64
CA TYR A 142 -15.49 4.97 -3.92
C TYR A 142 -16.01 4.43 -2.58
N ALA A 143 -15.23 3.57 -1.91
CA ALA A 143 -15.62 3.02 -0.62
C ALA A 143 -15.05 3.85 0.54
N ASP A 144 -15.74 3.88 1.68
CA ASP A 144 -15.22 4.46 2.91
C ASP A 144 -13.88 3.83 3.29
N GLY A 145 -13.01 4.58 3.92
CA GLY A 145 -11.66 4.14 4.28
C GLY A 145 -10.70 3.97 3.10
N ALA A 146 -11.09 4.25 1.86
CA ALA A 146 -10.24 4.09 0.68
C ALA A 146 -8.99 4.96 0.72
N PHE A 147 -7.89 4.44 0.16
CA PHE A 147 -6.66 5.17 -0.10
C PHE A 147 -6.24 5.01 -1.58
N HIS A 148 -6.51 6.03 -2.39
CA HIS A 148 -6.26 6.01 -3.84
C HIS A 148 -5.11 6.93 -4.29
N GLY A 149 -4.50 7.68 -3.39
CA GLY A 149 -3.40 8.59 -3.68
C GLY A 149 -3.72 10.04 -3.36
N LEU A 150 -2.73 10.92 -3.55
CA LEU A 150 -2.74 12.28 -3.01
C LEU A 150 -2.67 13.38 -4.10
N THR A 151 -2.83 13.05 -5.39
CA THR A 151 -3.14 14.05 -6.43
C THR A 151 -4.59 14.51 -6.30
N CYS A 152 -4.97 15.68 -6.75
CA CYS A 152 -6.29 16.28 -6.47
C CYS A 152 -7.47 15.38 -6.86
N GLY A 153 -7.42 14.69 -8.00
CA GLY A 153 -8.47 13.75 -8.38
C GLY A 153 -8.49 12.49 -7.52
N ALA A 154 -7.35 11.87 -7.28
CA ALA A 154 -7.22 10.71 -6.39
C ALA A 154 -7.60 11.08 -4.94
N LEU A 155 -7.17 12.27 -4.46
CA LEU A 155 -7.50 12.81 -3.14
C LEU A 155 -9.02 12.98 -2.96
N SER A 156 -9.76 13.25 -4.04
CA SER A 156 -11.22 13.35 -4.01
C SER A 156 -11.90 12.02 -3.68
N LEU A 157 -11.20 10.91 -3.83
CA LEU A 157 -11.67 9.54 -3.56
C LEU A 157 -11.07 8.96 -2.26
N MET A 158 -10.48 9.81 -1.41
CA MET A 158 -9.93 9.38 -0.13
C MET A 158 -11.02 9.21 0.93
N GLY A 159 -11.02 8.10 1.62
CA GLY A 159 -12.01 7.78 2.64
C GLY A 159 -11.83 8.54 3.96
N ASP A 160 -10.60 8.89 4.32
CA ASP A 160 -10.28 9.58 5.57
C ASP A 160 -10.16 11.11 5.34
N PRO A 161 -10.95 11.93 6.06
CA PRO A 161 -10.89 13.39 6.00
C PRO A 161 -9.49 13.97 6.26
N PHE A 162 -8.69 13.34 7.11
CA PHE A 162 -7.32 13.77 7.44
C PHE A 162 -6.50 14.10 6.18
N TRP A 163 -6.63 13.29 5.11
CA TRP A 163 -5.88 13.50 3.88
C TRP A 163 -6.42 14.64 3.03
N ARG A 164 -7.71 15.00 3.19
CA ARG A 164 -8.40 15.99 2.36
C ARG A 164 -8.43 17.39 2.94
N ASP A 165 -8.29 17.49 4.26
CA ASP A 165 -8.42 18.75 4.98
C ASP A 165 -7.39 19.77 4.51
N GLY A 166 -7.86 20.98 4.17
CA GLY A 166 -7.04 22.09 3.70
C GLY A 166 -6.68 22.08 2.21
N PHE A 167 -7.03 21.02 1.44
CA PHE A 167 -6.69 20.91 0.01
C PHE A 167 -7.87 21.12 -0.94
N GLY A 168 -9.01 21.63 -0.46
CA GLY A 168 -10.18 21.91 -1.30
C GLY A 168 -10.07 23.19 -2.13
N PRO A 169 -10.94 23.36 -3.15
CA PRO A 169 -11.98 22.44 -3.56
C PRO A 169 -11.44 21.23 -4.32
N LEU A 170 -11.96 20.04 -3.99
CA LEU A 170 -11.61 18.79 -4.65
C LEU A 170 -12.52 18.54 -5.86
N LEU A 171 -12.27 17.46 -6.61
CA LEU A 171 -13.02 17.08 -7.80
C LEU A 171 -14.51 16.85 -7.44
N PRO A 172 -15.46 17.54 -8.08
CA PRO A 172 -16.88 17.38 -7.77
C PRO A 172 -17.42 16.04 -8.26
N GLY A 173 -18.49 15.55 -7.58
CA GLY A 173 -19.20 14.33 -7.96
C GLY A 173 -18.57 13.03 -7.46
N ALA A 174 -17.62 13.11 -6.54
CA ALA A 174 -17.10 11.94 -5.82
C ALA A 174 -17.98 11.66 -4.59
N GLU A 175 -18.52 10.44 -4.50
CA GLU A 175 -19.42 10.02 -3.41
C GLU A 175 -18.89 8.71 -2.79
N ALA A 176 -18.88 8.66 -1.46
CA ALA A 176 -18.50 7.45 -0.71
C ALA A 176 -19.71 6.52 -0.50
N ILE A 177 -19.41 5.22 -0.45
CA ILE A 177 -20.33 4.18 0.03
C ILE A 177 -19.65 3.38 1.13
N SER A 178 -20.43 2.67 1.93
CA SER A 178 -19.88 1.76 2.94
C SER A 178 -19.16 0.57 2.27
N PHE A 179 -17.90 0.33 2.62
CA PHE A 179 -17.15 -0.82 2.11
C PHE A 179 -17.82 -2.14 2.53
N GLY A 180 -18.11 -2.99 1.56
CA GLY A 180 -18.82 -4.25 1.79
C GLY A 180 -20.34 -4.15 1.66
N SER A 181 -20.93 -2.94 1.53
CA SER A 181 -22.37 -2.78 1.38
C SER A 181 -22.82 -2.86 -0.06
N VAL A 182 -23.44 -3.99 -0.42
CA VAL A 182 -24.06 -4.16 -1.75
C VAL A 182 -25.28 -3.26 -1.90
N ALA A 183 -26.03 -3.04 -0.82
CA ALA A 183 -27.23 -2.21 -0.83
C ALA A 183 -26.91 -0.72 -1.12
N ASP A 184 -25.91 -0.15 -0.42
CA ASP A 184 -25.47 1.22 -0.68
C ASP A 184 -25.00 1.39 -2.12
N LEU A 185 -24.23 0.40 -2.62
CA LEU A 185 -23.73 0.41 -3.98
C LEU A 185 -24.88 0.40 -5.00
N GLU A 186 -25.86 -0.49 -4.82
CA GLU A 186 -26.99 -0.58 -5.74
C GLU A 186 -27.87 0.70 -5.73
N GLU A 187 -28.14 1.26 -4.55
CA GLU A 187 -28.86 2.52 -4.41
C GLU A 187 -28.19 3.62 -5.25
N ARG A 188 -26.87 3.82 -5.09
CA ARG A 188 -26.15 4.86 -5.82
C ARG A 188 -26.09 4.57 -7.33
N LEU A 189 -25.76 3.35 -7.72
CA LEU A 189 -25.64 2.96 -9.14
C LEU A 189 -26.96 3.05 -9.89
N SER A 190 -28.09 2.82 -9.22
CA SER A 190 -29.43 2.91 -9.82
C SER A 190 -29.74 4.31 -10.41
N THR A 191 -29.10 5.35 -9.89
CA THR A 191 -29.21 6.74 -10.40
C THR A 191 -28.56 6.95 -11.76
N ARG A 192 -27.69 6.02 -12.21
CA ARG A 192 -26.93 6.07 -13.48
C ARG A 192 -26.09 7.34 -13.67
N ARG A 193 -25.70 8.02 -12.60
CA ARG A 193 -24.87 9.25 -12.65
C ARG A 193 -23.38 8.98 -12.66
N PHE A 194 -22.94 7.75 -12.30
CA PHE A 194 -21.57 7.45 -12.03
C PHE A 194 -20.84 6.85 -13.23
N ALA A 195 -19.64 7.36 -13.52
CA ALA A 195 -18.74 6.86 -14.54
C ALA A 195 -18.03 5.58 -14.08
N ALA A 196 -17.59 5.54 -12.83
CA ALA A 196 -16.86 4.44 -12.23
C ALA A 196 -17.21 4.22 -10.78
N PHE A 197 -17.07 2.96 -10.34
CA PHE A 197 -16.86 2.58 -8.96
C PHE A 197 -15.40 2.14 -8.82
N ILE A 198 -14.61 2.92 -8.07
CA ILE A 198 -13.17 2.70 -7.84
C ILE A 198 -12.99 2.16 -6.43
N VAL A 199 -12.43 0.96 -6.31
CA VAL A 199 -12.33 0.26 -5.03
C VAL A 199 -11.08 -0.60 -4.95
N GLU A 200 -10.49 -0.69 -3.75
CA GLU A 200 -9.43 -1.65 -3.45
C GLU A 200 -10.06 -3.04 -3.20
N PRO A 201 -9.54 -4.13 -3.79
CA PRO A 201 -10.05 -5.48 -3.48
C PRO A 201 -9.83 -5.88 -2.01
N VAL A 202 -8.77 -5.37 -1.39
CA VAL A 202 -8.51 -5.39 0.04
C VAL A 202 -8.03 -4.00 0.43
N GLN A 203 -8.75 -3.34 1.33
CA GLN A 203 -8.36 -2.00 1.79
C GLN A 203 -7.19 -2.10 2.77
N ALA A 204 -5.98 -1.88 2.27
CA ALA A 204 -4.77 -2.05 3.06
C ALA A 204 -4.60 -0.96 4.12
N GLU A 205 -4.83 0.32 3.77
CA GLU A 205 -4.66 1.45 4.69
C GLU A 205 -5.83 1.60 5.68
N ALA A 206 -7.02 1.12 5.34
CA ALA A 206 -8.15 1.11 6.28
C ALA A 206 -8.10 -0.04 7.31
N GLY A 207 -6.96 -0.70 7.46
CA GLY A 207 -6.78 -1.76 8.45
C GLY A 207 -6.80 -3.18 7.90
N VAL A 208 -6.33 -3.37 6.66
CA VAL A 208 -6.32 -4.67 5.96
C VAL A 208 -7.73 -5.30 5.95
N ARG A 209 -8.71 -4.51 5.51
CA ARG A 209 -10.11 -4.96 5.42
C ARG A 209 -10.29 -5.86 4.19
N VAL A 210 -10.52 -7.14 4.43
CA VAL A 210 -10.82 -8.12 3.39
C VAL A 210 -12.34 -8.22 3.28
N PRO A 211 -12.94 -7.94 2.12
CA PRO A 211 -14.39 -8.01 1.98
C PRO A 211 -14.87 -9.47 1.89
N ASP A 212 -16.17 -9.68 2.08
CA ASP A 212 -16.80 -10.93 1.68
C ASP A 212 -16.63 -11.15 0.17
N ALA A 213 -16.38 -12.39 -0.22
CA ALA A 213 -16.15 -12.75 -1.63
C ALA A 213 -17.34 -12.38 -2.54
N GLU A 214 -18.56 -12.42 -2.03
CA GLU A 214 -19.77 -12.08 -2.78
C GLU A 214 -19.89 -10.57 -3.04
N TYR A 215 -19.31 -9.72 -2.18
CA TYR A 215 -19.38 -8.27 -2.36
C TYR A 215 -18.79 -7.79 -3.69
N LEU A 216 -17.56 -8.23 -4.03
CA LEU A 216 -16.93 -7.80 -5.29
C LEU A 216 -17.62 -8.39 -6.52
N ARG A 217 -18.18 -9.60 -6.41
CA ARG A 217 -18.98 -10.23 -7.49
C ARG A 217 -20.28 -9.45 -7.71
N ALA A 218 -20.97 -9.10 -6.64
CA ALA A 218 -22.15 -8.25 -6.70
C ALA A 218 -21.82 -6.87 -7.27
N ALA A 219 -20.73 -6.25 -6.82
CA ALA A 219 -20.25 -4.97 -7.32
C ALA A 219 -20.01 -4.99 -8.84
N GLN A 220 -19.30 -6.00 -9.34
CA GLN A 220 -19.12 -6.18 -10.79
C GLN A 220 -20.45 -6.31 -11.53
N SER A 221 -21.37 -7.12 -11.01
CA SER A 221 -22.68 -7.35 -11.63
C SER A 221 -23.53 -6.08 -11.67
N LEU A 222 -23.55 -5.32 -10.56
CA LEU A 222 -24.25 -4.04 -10.47
C LEU A 222 -23.64 -2.98 -11.39
N CYS A 223 -22.32 -2.89 -11.43
CA CYS A 223 -21.62 -1.96 -12.33
C CYS A 223 -22.00 -2.24 -13.80
N ARG A 224 -21.97 -3.51 -14.23
CA ARG A 224 -22.42 -3.94 -15.58
C ARG A 224 -23.89 -3.58 -15.84
N ARG A 225 -24.77 -3.86 -14.89
CA ARG A 225 -26.22 -3.60 -14.99
C ARG A 225 -26.54 -2.12 -15.18
N TYR A 226 -25.83 -1.24 -14.49
CA TYR A 226 -26.08 0.20 -14.51
C TYR A 226 -25.15 0.97 -15.46
N GLY A 227 -24.26 0.29 -16.17
CA GLY A 227 -23.34 0.86 -17.14
C GLY A 227 -22.31 1.81 -16.50
N THR A 228 -21.82 1.44 -15.32
CA THR A 228 -20.73 2.08 -14.59
C THR A 228 -19.49 1.21 -14.72
N LEU A 229 -18.29 1.77 -14.90
CA LEU A 229 -17.08 0.96 -14.96
C LEU A 229 -16.67 0.45 -13.57
N PHE A 230 -16.32 -0.83 -13.51
CA PHE A 230 -15.77 -1.47 -12.32
C PHE A 230 -14.25 -1.36 -12.34
N VAL A 231 -13.69 -0.54 -11.46
CA VAL A 231 -12.26 -0.22 -11.41
C VAL A 231 -11.67 -0.76 -10.13
N LEU A 232 -10.65 -1.60 -10.25
CA LEU A 232 -9.91 -2.12 -9.10
C LEU A 232 -8.57 -1.40 -8.94
N ASP A 233 -8.37 -0.81 -7.76
CA ASP A 233 -7.08 -0.30 -7.33
C ASP A 233 -6.27 -1.46 -6.70
N GLU A 234 -5.38 -2.02 -7.47
CA GLU A 234 -4.48 -3.12 -7.08
C GLU A 234 -3.06 -2.63 -6.77
N VAL A 235 -2.90 -1.36 -6.49
CA VAL A 235 -1.59 -0.74 -6.24
C VAL A 235 -0.87 -1.36 -5.05
N GLN A 236 -1.60 -1.79 -4.01
CA GLN A 236 -1.01 -2.53 -2.88
C GLN A 236 -1.23 -4.04 -2.95
N THR A 237 -2.31 -4.48 -3.55
CA THR A 237 -2.78 -5.87 -3.51
C THR A 237 -2.27 -6.72 -4.65
N GLY A 238 -1.92 -6.09 -5.77
CA GLY A 238 -1.41 -6.74 -6.97
C GLY A 238 0.03 -7.22 -6.87
N MET A 239 0.58 -7.65 -7.99
CA MET A 239 1.97 -8.11 -8.12
C MET A 239 2.30 -9.21 -7.09
N TYR A 240 1.40 -10.18 -6.95
CA TYR A 240 1.52 -11.35 -6.08
C TYR A 240 1.53 -11.07 -4.56
N ARG A 241 1.28 -9.84 -4.11
CA ARG A 241 1.22 -9.51 -2.67
C ARG A 241 0.22 -10.40 -1.92
N THR A 242 -0.95 -10.62 -2.52
CA THR A 242 -2.01 -11.46 -1.95
C THR A 242 -1.88 -12.94 -2.31
N GLY A 243 -0.84 -13.34 -3.06
CA GLY A 243 -0.61 -14.71 -3.49
C GLY A 243 -0.98 -14.97 -4.95
N ARG A 244 -1.78 -14.12 -5.58
CA ARG A 244 -2.10 -14.15 -7.02
C ARG A 244 -1.62 -12.85 -7.68
N PHE A 245 -1.47 -12.86 -9.00
CA PHE A 245 -1.00 -11.68 -9.73
C PHE A 245 -1.87 -10.45 -9.42
N LEU A 246 -3.19 -10.60 -9.45
CA LEU A 246 -4.17 -9.65 -8.97
C LEU A 246 -4.97 -10.24 -7.81
N ALA A 247 -5.34 -9.44 -6.82
CA ALA A 247 -6.27 -9.85 -5.78
C ALA A 247 -7.65 -10.17 -6.35
N ALA A 248 -8.07 -9.52 -7.44
CA ALA A 248 -9.27 -9.83 -8.21
C ALA A 248 -9.45 -11.33 -8.48
N HIS A 249 -8.35 -12.06 -8.73
CA HIS A 249 -8.37 -13.48 -9.02
C HIS A 249 -8.82 -14.36 -7.84
N HIS A 250 -8.72 -13.89 -6.60
CA HIS A 250 -9.25 -14.59 -5.42
C HIS A 250 -10.79 -14.54 -5.38
N PHE A 251 -11.35 -13.47 -5.91
CA PHE A 251 -12.78 -13.20 -5.88
C PHE A 251 -13.49 -13.65 -7.18
N GLY A 252 -12.73 -14.02 -8.21
CA GLY A 252 -13.28 -14.43 -9.51
C GLY A 252 -14.00 -13.29 -10.23
N VAL A 253 -13.48 -12.07 -10.15
CA VAL A 253 -14.03 -10.87 -10.81
C VAL A 253 -13.15 -10.39 -11.94
N GLU A 254 -13.78 -9.80 -12.96
CA GLU A 254 -13.15 -9.24 -14.15
C GLU A 254 -13.45 -7.74 -14.23
N PRO A 255 -12.57 -6.86 -13.73
CA PRO A 255 -12.75 -5.43 -13.80
C PRO A 255 -12.63 -4.89 -15.23
N ASP A 256 -13.16 -3.68 -15.44
CA ASP A 256 -12.98 -2.93 -16.69
C ASP A 256 -11.63 -2.20 -16.72
N ILE A 257 -11.14 -1.81 -15.54
CA ILE A 257 -9.84 -1.15 -15.35
C ILE A 257 -9.17 -1.72 -14.10
N VAL A 258 -7.84 -1.94 -14.16
CA VAL A 258 -6.98 -2.27 -13.02
C VAL A 258 -5.83 -1.28 -12.95
N ILE A 259 -5.52 -0.80 -11.75
CA ILE A 259 -4.40 0.09 -11.49
C ILE A 259 -3.32 -0.67 -10.75
N LEU A 260 -2.10 -0.66 -11.29
CA LEU A 260 -0.88 -1.24 -10.69
C LEU A 260 0.18 -0.16 -10.50
N ALA A 261 1.00 -0.29 -9.47
CA ALA A 261 2.20 0.54 -9.24
C ALA A 261 3.11 -0.17 -8.21
N LYS A 262 3.78 0.59 -7.35
CA LYS A 262 4.60 0.08 -6.23
C LYS A 262 5.53 -1.06 -6.65
N ALA A 263 5.13 -2.31 -6.42
CA ALA A 263 5.94 -3.49 -6.70
C ALA A 263 6.17 -3.75 -8.20
N LEU A 264 5.50 -3.02 -9.08
CA LEU A 264 5.59 -3.19 -10.53
C LEU A 264 7.02 -3.11 -11.05
N SER A 265 7.87 -2.25 -10.46
CA SER A 265 9.28 -2.07 -10.85
C SER A 265 10.28 -2.68 -9.84
N GLY A 266 9.82 -3.54 -8.94
CA GLY A 266 10.66 -4.07 -7.85
C GLY A 266 11.12 -3.01 -6.84
N GLY A 267 10.50 -1.83 -6.85
CA GLY A 267 10.77 -0.74 -5.90
C GLY A 267 11.98 0.14 -6.22
N LEU A 268 12.59 -0.01 -7.39
CA LEU A 268 13.80 0.75 -7.76
C LEU A 268 13.49 1.98 -8.63
N ILE A 269 12.54 1.87 -9.55
CA ILE A 269 12.19 2.95 -10.48
C ILE A 269 10.69 3.26 -10.34
N PRO A 270 10.26 4.53 -10.23
CA PRO A 270 8.84 4.89 -10.23
C PRO A 270 8.15 4.37 -11.50
N CYS A 271 7.07 3.61 -11.33
CA CYS A 271 6.29 3.03 -12.41
C CYS A 271 4.84 2.80 -11.97
N GLY A 272 3.90 3.12 -12.82
CA GLY A 272 2.49 2.79 -12.70
C GLY A 272 1.95 2.24 -14.01
N ALA A 273 0.93 1.41 -13.95
CA ALA A 273 0.25 0.87 -15.12
C ALA A 273 -1.26 0.85 -14.88
N VAL A 274 -2.01 1.23 -15.89
CA VAL A 274 -3.48 1.14 -15.92
C VAL A 274 -3.85 0.19 -17.03
N LEU A 275 -4.26 -1.01 -16.65
CA LEU A 275 -4.76 -2.03 -17.56
C LEU A 275 -6.24 -1.77 -17.79
N MET A 276 -6.70 -1.90 -19.03
CA MET A 276 -8.08 -1.61 -19.38
C MET A 276 -8.58 -2.46 -20.54
N SER A 277 -9.88 -2.53 -20.68
CA SER A 277 -10.50 -3.15 -21.85
C SER A 277 -10.28 -2.32 -23.13
N ASP A 278 -10.29 -2.97 -24.28
CA ASP A 278 -10.19 -2.30 -25.58
C ASP A 278 -11.28 -1.23 -25.77
N ALA A 279 -12.49 -1.48 -25.29
CA ALA A 279 -13.60 -0.52 -25.38
C ALA A 279 -13.32 0.77 -24.60
N VAL A 280 -12.77 0.67 -23.39
CA VAL A 280 -12.38 1.83 -22.59
C VAL A 280 -11.24 2.59 -23.27
N HIS A 281 -10.22 1.89 -23.75
CA HIS A 281 -9.09 2.46 -24.47
C HIS A 281 -9.56 3.22 -25.71
N HIS A 282 -10.40 2.60 -26.54
CA HIS A 282 -10.90 3.19 -27.78
C HIS A 282 -11.71 4.49 -27.55
N SER A 283 -12.38 4.64 -26.40
CA SER A 283 -13.13 5.86 -26.08
C SER A 283 -12.23 7.10 -25.99
N THR A 284 -10.95 6.94 -25.71
CA THR A 284 -9.98 8.03 -25.62
C THR A 284 -9.10 8.11 -26.86
N TYR A 285 -8.57 6.97 -27.32
CA TYR A 285 -7.62 6.92 -28.46
C TYR A 285 -8.32 6.48 -29.76
N SER A 286 -9.43 7.12 -30.08
CA SER A 286 -10.35 6.72 -31.16
C SER A 286 -9.89 7.09 -32.57
N SER A 287 -8.85 7.90 -32.72
CA SER A 287 -8.36 8.37 -34.02
C SER A 287 -6.96 8.96 -33.92
N LEU A 288 -6.27 9.17 -35.05
CA LEU A 288 -4.98 9.85 -35.11
C LEU A 288 -4.97 11.22 -34.41
N LYS A 289 -6.08 11.98 -34.50
CA LYS A 289 -6.20 13.27 -33.81
C LYS A 289 -6.21 13.13 -32.28
N ARG A 290 -6.47 11.96 -31.76
CA ARG A 290 -6.56 11.64 -30.35
C ARG A 290 -5.42 10.74 -29.85
N ALA A 291 -4.43 10.46 -30.70
CA ALA A 291 -3.32 9.55 -30.36
C ALA A 291 -2.55 9.98 -29.10
N ILE A 292 -2.54 11.27 -28.78
CA ILE A 292 -1.89 11.86 -27.61
C ILE A 292 -2.88 12.52 -26.64
N ALA A 293 -4.16 12.13 -26.68
CA ALA A 293 -5.21 12.75 -25.84
C ALA A 293 -4.97 12.55 -24.32
N HIS A 294 -4.22 11.54 -23.94
CA HIS A 294 -3.76 11.30 -22.59
C HIS A 294 -2.34 10.75 -22.63
N THR A 295 -1.39 11.47 -22.10
CA THR A 295 0.03 11.13 -22.04
C THR A 295 0.65 11.60 -20.73
N SER A 296 1.81 11.06 -20.38
CA SER A 296 2.70 11.57 -19.33
C SER A 296 4.13 11.57 -19.85
N THR A 297 4.93 12.58 -19.51
CA THR A 297 6.29 12.75 -20.09
C THR A 297 7.19 11.56 -19.82
N PHE A 298 7.15 11.01 -18.60
CA PHE A 298 7.99 9.87 -18.21
C PHE A 298 7.26 8.52 -18.25
N SER A 299 6.06 8.47 -18.82
CA SER A 299 5.43 7.18 -19.14
C SER A 299 6.30 6.42 -20.14
N GLU A 300 6.32 5.11 -20.03
CA GLU A 300 7.07 4.23 -20.94
C GLU A 300 8.59 4.46 -20.93
N ASN A 301 9.14 5.14 -19.89
CA ASN A 301 10.59 5.31 -19.80
C ASN A 301 11.31 3.94 -19.72
N THR A 302 12.40 3.82 -20.44
CA THR A 302 13.12 2.55 -20.65
C THR A 302 13.52 1.88 -19.33
N LEU A 303 14.00 2.64 -18.34
CA LEU A 303 14.42 2.07 -17.06
C LEU A 303 13.24 1.50 -16.26
N ALA A 304 12.09 2.17 -16.25
CA ALA A 304 10.89 1.65 -15.59
C ALA A 304 10.36 0.39 -16.28
N MET A 305 10.34 0.37 -17.60
CA MET A 305 9.93 -0.81 -18.39
C MET A 305 10.87 -2.00 -18.15
N ARG A 306 12.18 -1.77 -18.19
CA ARG A 306 13.19 -2.78 -17.89
C ARG A 306 13.08 -3.29 -16.45
N ALA A 307 12.91 -2.41 -15.48
CA ALA A 307 12.71 -2.79 -14.09
C ALA A 307 11.42 -3.61 -13.90
N GLY A 308 10.33 -3.23 -14.59
CA GLY A 308 9.06 -3.96 -14.58
C GLY A 308 9.19 -5.38 -15.10
N LEU A 309 9.83 -5.56 -16.26
CA LEU A 309 10.10 -6.88 -16.85
C LEU A 309 10.96 -7.75 -15.93
N ALA A 310 12.04 -7.19 -15.40
CA ALA A 310 12.90 -7.91 -14.46
C ALA A 310 12.18 -8.26 -13.13
N ALA A 311 11.34 -7.37 -12.63
CA ALA A 311 10.55 -7.64 -11.43
C ALA A 311 9.54 -8.78 -11.66
N MET A 312 8.86 -8.80 -12.80
CA MET A 312 7.97 -9.91 -13.17
C MET A 312 8.74 -11.23 -13.27
N ASP A 313 9.92 -11.23 -13.89
CA ASP A 313 10.78 -12.42 -13.95
C ASP A 313 11.12 -12.96 -12.56
N VAL A 314 11.52 -12.09 -11.64
CA VAL A 314 11.84 -12.47 -10.25
C VAL A 314 10.62 -13.06 -9.54
N LEU A 315 9.47 -12.40 -9.65
CA LEU A 315 8.24 -12.84 -8.99
C LEU A 315 7.77 -14.21 -9.49
N GLU A 316 7.86 -14.44 -10.80
CA GLU A 316 7.36 -15.66 -11.45
C GLU A 316 8.36 -16.83 -11.29
N ARG A 317 9.63 -16.64 -11.64
CA ARG A 317 10.65 -17.68 -11.52
C ARG A 317 10.89 -18.10 -10.07
N GLY A 318 10.72 -17.16 -9.13
CA GLY A 318 10.84 -17.42 -7.70
C GLY A 318 9.62 -18.06 -7.07
N GLY A 319 8.51 -18.26 -7.80
CA GLY A 319 7.25 -18.80 -7.26
C GLY A 319 6.70 -17.94 -6.11
N LEU A 320 6.95 -16.60 -6.15
CA LEU A 320 6.69 -15.74 -4.99
C LEU A 320 5.20 -15.57 -4.69
N GLY A 321 4.31 -15.81 -5.65
CA GLY A 321 2.87 -15.85 -5.42
C GLY A 321 2.43 -17.02 -4.55
N GLU A 322 2.85 -18.23 -4.89
CA GLU A 322 2.56 -19.43 -4.11
C GLU A 322 3.17 -19.34 -2.71
N ARG A 323 4.42 -18.84 -2.65
CA ARG A 323 5.12 -18.56 -1.40
C ARG A 323 4.33 -17.54 -0.53
N ALA A 324 3.82 -16.45 -1.11
CA ALA A 324 3.03 -15.45 -0.39
C ALA A 324 1.72 -16.04 0.14
N THR A 325 1.08 -16.93 -0.62
CA THR A 325 -0.11 -17.66 -0.17
C THR A 325 0.19 -18.52 1.05
N TRP A 326 1.25 -19.33 0.95
CA TRP A 326 1.64 -20.27 2.02
C TRP A 326 2.15 -19.56 3.28
N LEU A 327 3.14 -18.66 3.14
CA LEU A 327 3.67 -17.90 4.27
C LEU A 327 2.61 -17.01 4.92
N GLY A 328 1.71 -16.43 4.11
CA GLY A 328 0.61 -15.62 4.62
C GLY A 328 -0.37 -16.42 5.50
N LYS A 329 -0.64 -17.68 5.15
CA LYS A 329 -1.42 -18.58 6.01
C LYS A 329 -0.66 -18.91 7.30
N GLN A 330 0.64 -19.21 7.19
CA GLN A 330 1.48 -19.55 8.32
C GLN A 330 1.59 -18.40 9.33
N ILE A 331 1.89 -17.20 8.87
CA ILE A 331 2.06 -16.06 9.78
C ILE A 331 0.75 -15.70 10.50
N ARG A 332 -0.40 -15.72 9.81
CA ARG A 332 -1.68 -15.44 10.46
C ARG A 332 -2.01 -16.50 11.52
N GLN A 333 -1.79 -17.77 11.23
CA GLN A 333 -2.00 -18.84 12.20
C GLN A 333 -1.11 -18.67 13.42
N ARG A 334 0.21 -18.51 13.21
CA ARG A 334 1.20 -18.33 14.32
C ARG A 334 0.87 -17.09 15.15
N LEU A 335 0.46 -15.97 14.54
CA LEU A 335 0.05 -14.76 15.26
C LEU A 335 -1.25 -15.00 16.04
N THR A 336 -2.23 -15.66 15.46
CA THR A 336 -3.50 -15.98 16.14
C THR A 336 -3.23 -16.85 17.37
N ASP A 337 -2.43 -17.90 17.23
CA ASP A 337 -2.09 -18.80 18.34
C ASP A 337 -1.30 -18.06 19.43
N ALA A 338 -0.29 -17.29 19.04
CA ALA A 338 0.57 -16.55 19.97
C ALA A 338 -0.15 -15.43 20.72
N LEU A 339 -1.23 -14.88 20.15
CA LEU A 339 -1.91 -13.70 20.69
C LEU A 339 -3.31 -13.99 21.25
N SER A 340 -3.78 -15.23 21.21
CA SER A 340 -5.14 -15.63 21.57
C SER A 340 -5.53 -15.32 23.04
N GLU A 341 -4.58 -15.30 23.96
CA GLU A 341 -4.80 -15.03 25.38
C GLU A 341 -4.92 -13.52 25.72
N PHE A 342 -4.53 -12.64 24.79
CA PHE A 342 -4.45 -11.20 25.05
C PHE A 342 -5.75 -10.47 24.68
N GLU A 343 -6.46 -9.96 25.67
CA GLU A 343 -7.79 -9.35 25.47
C GLU A 343 -7.79 -8.12 24.55
N MET A 344 -6.68 -7.39 24.46
CA MET A 344 -6.57 -6.21 23.60
C MET A 344 -6.35 -6.57 22.14
N VAL A 345 -6.05 -7.80 21.80
CA VAL A 345 -6.03 -8.28 20.42
C VAL A 345 -7.46 -8.68 20.03
N LYS A 346 -8.00 -8.03 18.99
CA LYS A 346 -9.34 -8.32 18.50
C LYS A 346 -9.33 -9.48 17.52
N GLU A 347 -8.49 -9.38 16.50
CA GLU A 347 -8.33 -10.40 15.46
C GLU A 347 -7.05 -10.23 14.66
N VAL A 348 -6.66 -11.29 13.97
CA VAL A 348 -5.62 -11.30 12.94
C VAL A 348 -6.27 -11.67 11.61
N ARG A 349 -6.18 -10.78 10.62
CA ARG A 349 -6.81 -10.97 9.31
C ARG A 349 -5.87 -10.67 8.16
N GLY A 350 -6.24 -11.01 6.93
CA GLY A 350 -5.46 -10.67 5.73
C GLY A 350 -5.57 -11.67 4.60
N LEU A 351 -4.85 -11.40 3.52
CA LEU A 351 -4.80 -12.21 2.32
C LEU A 351 -3.36 -12.26 1.77
N GLY A 352 -2.84 -13.46 1.51
CA GLY A 352 -1.42 -13.63 1.18
C GLY A 352 -0.52 -13.09 2.27
N LEU A 353 0.55 -12.39 1.92
CA LEU A 353 1.47 -11.71 2.83
C LEU A 353 1.09 -10.23 3.09
N LEU A 354 -0.19 -9.94 3.11
CA LEU A 354 -0.76 -8.69 3.60
C LEU A 354 -1.69 -9.03 4.76
N SER A 355 -1.29 -8.70 5.99
CA SER A 355 -2.04 -9.02 7.19
C SER A 355 -2.13 -7.81 8.13
N GLY A 356 -3.16 -7.82 8.98
CA GLY A 356 -3.39 -6.84 10.02
C GLY A 356 -3.67 -7.51 11.36
N ILE A 357 -3.08 -6.98 12.42
CA ILE A 357 -3.40 -7.34 13.81
C ILE A 357 -4.21 -6.19 14.38
N GLU A 358 -5.51 -6.40 14.55
CA GLU A 358 -6.41 -5.36 15.08
C GLU A 358 -6.44 -5.41 16.59
N PHE A 359 -6.23 -4.26 17.20
CA PHE A 359 -6.36 -4.05 18.65
C PHE A 359 -7.74 -3.47 18.99
N ARG A 360 -8.14 -3.65 20.25
CA ARG A 360 -9.37 -3.10 20.82
C ARG A 360 -9.12 -2.56 22.22
N ALA A 361 -10.03 -1.73 22.71
CA ALA A 361 -10.00 -1.26 24.09
C ALA A 361 -10.10 -2.45 25.08
N PRO A 362 -9.28 -2.47 26.14
CA PRO A 362 -9.32 -3.54 27.12
C PRO A 362 -10.58 -3.48 27.98
N ARG A 363 -11.02 -4.66 28.47
CA ARG A 363 -12.17 -4.81 29.38
C ARG A 363 -11.75 -4.72 30.84
N GLN A 364 -10.58 -5.23 31.19
CA GLN A 364 -10.07 -5.22 32.55
C GLN A 364 -9.71 -3.79 32.98
N LEU A 365 -10.24 -3.33 34.13
CA LEU A 365 -10.05 -1.97 34.63
C LEU A 365 -8.59 -1.56 34.76
N ARG A 366 -7.71 -2.48 35.19
CA ARG A 366 -6.25 -2.22 35.32
C ARG A 366 -5.58 -1.78 34.02
N LEU A 367 -6.07 -2.25 32.86
CA LEU A 367 -5.60 -1.88 31.53
C LEU A 367 -6.42 -0.74 30.94
N ARG A 368 -7.72 -0.70 31.25
CA ARG A 368 -8.65 0.27 30.68
C ARG A 368 -8.35 1.69 31.17
N ILE A 369 -8.07 1.87 32.45
CA ILE A 369 -7.80 3.20 33.01
C ILE A 369 -6.60 3.87 32.31
N PRO A 370 -5.39 3.26 32.21
CA PRO A 370 -4.27 3.87 31.50
C PRO A 370 -4.52 3.98 30.00
N PHE A 371 -5.25 3.05 29.38
CA PHE A 371 -5.60 3.11 27.95
C PHE A 371 -6.50 4.31 27.65
N GLU A 372 -7.56 4.56 28.43
CA GLU A 372 -8.45 5.70 28.23
C GLU A 372 -7.75 7.04 28.55
N ALA A 373 -6.90 7.07 29.56
CA ALA A 373 -6.05 8.23 29.85
C ALA A 373 -5.13 8.55 28.67
N PHE A 374 -4.51 7.53 28.07
CA PHE A 374 -3.66 7.67 26.89
C PHE A 374 -4.44 8.20 25.68
N ARG A 375 -5.60 7.59 25.37
CA ARG A 375 -6.46 8.02 24.26
C ARG A 375 -7.00 9.43 24.45
N GLY A 376 -7.24 9.84 25.68
CA GLY A 376 -7.68 11.21 26.01
C GLY A 376 -6.65 12.26 25.64
N ILE A 377 -5.34 11.90 25.63
CA ILE A 377 -4.26 12.80 25.20
C ILE A 377 -4.12 12.77 23.67
N HIS A 378 -4.05 11.57 23.07
CA HIS A 378 -3.86 11.42 21.62
C HIS A 378 -4.47 10.10 21.10
N PRO A 379 -5.68 10.14 20.50
CA PRO A 379 -6.42 8.95 20.10
C PRO A 379 -5.63 8.03 19.13
N GLY A 380 -4.90 8.60 18.16
CA GLY A 380 -4.20 7.87 17.11
C GLY A 380 -2.79 7.39 17.43
N MET A 381 -2.29 7.57 18.68
CA MET A 381 -0.90 7.24 19.00
C MET A 381 -0.69 5.81 19.52
N PHE A 382 -1.74 5.08 19.87
CA PHE A 382 -1.60 3.74 20.50
C PHE A 382 -0.76 2.78 19.63
N GLY A 383 -1.15 2.61 18.39
CA GLY A 383 -0.42 1.73 17.47
C GLY A 383 1.01 2.22 17.19
N GLN A 384 1.25 3.54 17.21
CA GLN A 384 2.58 4.10 17.03
C GLN A 384 3.53 3.70 18.17
N VAL A 385 3.03 3.57 19.41
CA VAL A 385 3.84 3.04 20.53
C VAL A 385 4.22 1.59 20.29
N VAL A 386 3.30 0.78 19.76
CA VAL A 386 3.59 -0.63 19.39
C VAL A 386 4.68 -0.69 18.32
N VAL A 387 4.56 0.13 17.26
CA VAL A 387 5.57 0.22 16.18
C VAL A 387 6.91 0.66 16.72
N MET A 388 6.94 1.70 17.56
CA MET A 388 8.17 2.19 18.19
C MET A 388 8.86 1.09 19.01
N ARG A 389 8.10 0.30 19.80
CA ARG A 389 8.65 -0.81 20.58
C ARG A 389 9.21 -1.91 19.69
N LEU A 390 8.48 -2.33 18.66
CA LEU A 390 8.97 -3.32 17.70
C LEU A 390 10.28 -2.85 17.04
N PHE A 391 10.35 -1.57 16.67
CA PHE A 391 11.53 -1.02 16.02
C PHE A 391 12.73 -0.91 16.97
N ARG A 392 12.52 -0.33 18.15
CA ARG A 392 13.58 -0.06 19.12
C ARG A 392 14.09 -1.32 19.81
N ASP A 393 13.16 -2.14 20.33
CA ASP A 393 13.49 -3.23 21.25
C ASP A 393 13.75 -4.55 20.47
N HIS A 394 13.14 -4.72 19.29
CA HIS A 394 13.22 -5.94 18.49
C HIS A 394 13.83 -5.76 17.08
N ASN A 395 14.20 -4.55 16.70
CA ASN A 395 14.74 -4.28 15.36
C ASN A 395 13.78 -4.68 14.21
N ILE A 396 12.51 -4.38 14.34
CA ILE A 396 11.50 -4.70 13.34
C ILE A 396 10.79 -3.42 12.86
N LEU A 397 10.81 -3.19 11.55
CA LEU A 397 10.11 -2.09 10.91
C LEU A 397 8.71 -2.54 10.50
N THR A 398 7.70 -1.88 11.04
CA THR A 398 6.28 -2.06 10.69
C THR A 398 5.59 -0.71 10.60
N GLN A 399 4.27 -0.73 10.35
CA GLN A 399 3.43 0.47 10.34
C GLN A 399 2.04 0.14 10.89
N VAL A 400 1.36 1.17 11.38
CA VAL A 400 -0.06 1.11 11.71
C VAL A 400 -0.93 1.57 10.56
N CYS A 401 -2.16 1.11 10.55
CA CYS A 401 -3.21 1.51 9.62
C CYS A 401 -4.59 1.38 10.29
N GLY A 402 -5.65 1.66 9.53
CA GLY A 402 -7.02 1.57 10.04
C GLY A 402 -7.43 2.73 10.92
N ASN A 403 -8.68 2.71 11.36
CA ASN A 403 -9.27 3.74 12.18
C ASN A 403 -8.50 3.90 13.50
N ASP A 404 -8.19 5.15 13.85
CA ASP A 404 -7.41 5.51 15.04
C ASP A 404 -6.04 4.78 15.13
N PHE A 405 -5.51 4.29 14.00
CA PHE A 405 -4.26 3.52 13.94
C PHE A 405 -4.22 2.33 14.91
N MET A 406 -5.34 1.64 15.05
CA MET A 406 -5.48 0.47 15.94
C MET A 406 -5.18 -0.86 15.24
N VAL A 407 -4.63 -0.84 14.04
CA VAL A 407 -4.22 -2.05 13.30
C VAL A 407 -2.74 -2.01 12.99
N LEU A 408 -1.97 -2.98 13.47
CA LEU A 408 -0.59 -3.19 13.06
C LEU A 408 -0.58 -3.88 11.70
N LYS A 409 -0.06 -3.19 10.67
CA LYS A 409 0.05 -3.72 9.32
C LYS A 409 1.30 -4.59 9.18
N VAL A 410 1.14 -5.77 8.61
CA VAL A 410 2.19 -6.78 8.40
C VAL A 410 2.29 -7.08 6.92
N ALA A 411 3.32 -6.57 6.27
CA ALA A 411 3.51 -6.68 4.82
C ALA A 411 5.01 -6.85 4.47
N PRO A 412 5.66 -7.95 4.88
CA PRO A 412 7.08 -8.18 4.59
C PRO A 412 7.31 -8.38 3.09
N PRO A 413 8.54 -8.22 2.57
CA PRO A 413 8.91 -8.70 1.25
C PRO A 413 8.53 -10.17 1.05
N LEU A 414 8.15 -10.58 -0.17
CA LEU A 414 7.70 -11.96 -0.43
C LEU A 414 8.84 -12.98 -0.30
N VAL A 415 10.07 -12.50 -0.24
CA VAL A 415 11.28 -13.30 -0.02
C VAL A 415 11.58 -13.55 1.46
N VAL A 416 10.77 -13.04 2.38
CA VAL A 416 10.92 -13.27 3.83
C VAL A 416 11.02 -14.76 4.15
N THR A 417 11.89 -15.14 5.09
CA THR A 417 12.07 -16.54 5.49
C THR A 417 11.16 -16.92 6.65
N GLU A 418 10.94 -18.21 6.87
CA GLU A 418 10.18 -18.70 8.04
C GLU A 418 10.84 -18.30 9.36
N ALA A 419 12.17 -18.37 9.45
CA ALA A 419 12.90 -17.95 10.63
C ALA A 419 12.67 -16.47 10.95
N GLN A 420 12.59 -15.61 9.92
CA GLN A 420 12.26 -14.20 10.08
C GLN A 420 10.79 -13.98 10.50
N LEU A 421 9.86 -14.85 10.02
CA LEU A 421 8.49 -14.84 10.50
C LEU A 421 8.39 -15.22 11.97
N ASP A 422 9.15 -16.24 12.41
CA ASP A 422 9.18 -16.65 13.82
C ASP A 422 9.78 -15.56 14.73
N GLU A 423 10.82 -14.88 14.27
CA GLU A 423 11.39 -13.71 14.94
C GLU A 423 10.34 -12.61 15.11
N PHE A 424 9.59 -12.32 14.06
CA PHE A 424 8.50 -11.34 14.08
C PHE A 424 7.38 -11.74 15.06
N VAL A 425 6.89 -12.98 14.99
CA VAL A 425 5.82 -13.47 15.87
C VAL A 425 6.21 -13.37 17.34
N ARG A 426 7.45 -13.78 17.69
CA ARG A 426 7.96 -13.64 19.06
C ARG A 426 7.99 -12.18 19.50
N ALA A 427 8.54 -11.30 18.68
CA ALA A 427 8.63 -9.87 18.98
C ALA A 427 7.25 -9.23 19.22
N VAL A 428 6.27 -9.54 18.35
CA VAL A 428 4.89 -9.04 18.53
C VAL A 428 4.29 -9.56 19.82
N ARG A 429 4.47 -10.87 20.13
CA ARG A 429 3.99 -11.45 21.39
C ARG A 429 4.58 -10.75 22.60
N GLU A 430 5.90 -10.56 22.63
CA GLU A 430 6.60 -9.89 23.74
C GLU A 430 6.11 -8.45 23.95
N VAL A 431 5.91 -7.69 22.86
CA VAL A 431 5.37 -6.33 22.95
C VAL A 431 3.92 -6.31 23.44
N VAL A 432 3.07 -7.26 22.97
CA VAL A 432 1.69 -7.38 23.42
C VAL A 432 1.62 -7.84 24.88
N GLU A 433 2.50 -8.73 25.34
CA GLU A 433 2.61 -9.15 26.73
C GLU A 433 3.00 -7.98 27.65
N LEU A 434 3.99 -7.17 27.25
CA LEU A 434 4.37 -5.95 27.99
C LEU A 434 3.18 -4.98 28.12
N LEU A 435 2.38 -4.83 27.09
CA LEU A 435 1.18 -4.01 27.06
C LEU A 435 0.13 -4.48 28.10
N HIS A 436 0.06 -5.80 28.36
CA HIS A 436 -0.89 -6.41 29.30
C HIS A 436 -0.34 -6.55 30.73
N SER A 437 0.97 -6.65 30.89
CA SER A 437 1.57 -7.02 32.19
C SER A 437 2.34 -5.88 32.87
N SER A 438 2.74 -4.85 32.13
CA SER A 438 3.78 -3.94 32.62
C SER A 438 3.26 -2.57 33.05
N ASN A 439 3.62 -2.17 34.27
CA ASN A 439 3.53 -0.79 34.75
C ASN A 439 4.51 0.16 34.00
N ALA A 440 5.43 -0.37 33.19
CA ALA A 440 6.41 0.43 32.46
C ALA A 440 5.91 0.87 31.07
N PHE A 441 5.04 0.08 30.40
CA PHE A 441 4.51 0.42 29.08
C PHE A 441 3.70 1.72 29.11
N TRP A 442 2.70 1.79 29.98
CA TRP A 442 1.76 2.91 30.03
C TRP A 442 2.36 4.26 30.42
N PRO A 443 3.28 4.36 31.42
CA PRO A 443 3.98 5.61 31.71
C PRO A 443 4.82 6.12 30.53
N GLU A 444 5.49 5.22 29.79
CA GLU A 444 6.24 5.60 28.59
C GLU A 444 5.32 6.08 27.47
N ALA A 445 4.22 5.34 27.24
CA ALA A 445 3.21 5.70 26.23
C ALA A 445 2.59 7.08 26.55
N LEU A 446 2.20 7.33 27.79
CA LEU A 446 1.68 8.63 28.25
C LEU A 446 2.70 9.76 28.07
N GLY A 447 3.97 9.50 28.40
CA GLY A 447 5.05 10.47 28.20
C GLY A 447 5.29 10.77 26.70
N LEU A 448 5.13 9.78 25.82
CA LEU A 448 5.23 9.98 24.38
C LEU A 448 4.06 10.80 23.84
N ALA A 449 2.82 10.45 24.22
CA ALA A 449 1.62 11.17 23.81
C ALA A 449 1.65 12.65 24.28
N SER A 450 2.11 12.90 25.49
CA SER A 450 2.27 14.27 26.01
C SER A 450 3.29 15.08 25.21
N ARG A 451 4.43 14.49 24.84
CA ARG A 451 5.43 15.16 23.98
C ARG A 451 4.91 15.42 22.57
N ALA A 452 4.12 14.52 22.02
CA ALA A 452 3.50 14.69 20.71
C ALA A 452 2.45 15.81 20.70
N PHE A 453 1.72 15.99 21.81
CA PHE A 453 0.70 17.05 21.94
C PHE A 453 1.30 18.45 22.04
N HIS A 454 2.50 18.59 22.62
CA HIS A 454 3.20 19.87 22.78
C HIS A 454 4.22 20.16 21.67
N ALA A 455 4.39 19.30 20.69
CA ALA A 455 5.29 19.43 19.54
C ALA A 455 4.58 19.95 18.30
#